data_ea70d3407d366d28cc537db91d83fa7c
#
_entry.id   ea70d3407d366d28cc537db91d83fa7c
#
_cell.length_a   1.000
_cell.length_b   1.000
_cell.length_c   1.000
_cell.angle_alpha   90.00
_cell.angle_beta   90.00
_cell.angle_gamma   90.00
#
_symmetry.space_group_name_H-M   'P 1'
#
loop_
_entity.id
_entity.type
_entity.pdbx_description
1 polymer ?
#
loop_
_entity_poly.entity_id
_entity_poly.type
_entity_poly.pdbx_seq_one_letter_code
_entity_poly.pdbx_strand_id
1 'polypeptide(L)'
;MFRILFLLLFIPATGLAQRTAQGELQAAAKHLANPDGTRIDFQAETIAPNDMGSSPLSSGSLILKDNQFRLSFGSITAVFDGKKTLSYYDASENTLNISHPTNAELAMINPLIILTRSEAGYRTAMLPPTKGEKVIGLTPKTANGIKQIELQVDSRDSRPTGAMITLEDGTKIVTKITGISRTKASPGLFRLMKKDYPGVEVDVY
;
A
#
# COMPACT_ATOMS: atom_id res chain seq x y z
N MET A 1 -20.58 61.08 -9.56
CA MET A 1 -20.70 59.97 -8.61
C MET A 1 -20.36 58.66 -9.36
N PHE A 2 -19.11 58.22 -9.27
CA PHE A 2 -18.65 56.98 -9.91
C PHE A 2 -18.76 55.84 -8.86
N ARG A 3 -19.60 54.84 -9.14
CA ARG A 3 -19.73 53.60 -8.35
C ARG A 3 -18.75 52.58 -8.90
N ILE A 4 -17.67 52.31 -8.18
CA ILE A 4 -16.73 51.23 -8.46
C ILE A 4 -17.35 49.92 -7.94
N LEU A 5 -17.70 49.02 -8.86
CA LEU A 5 -18.19 47.69 -8.56
C LEU A 5 -16.98 46.75 -8.34
N PHE A 6 -16.72 46.35 -7.07
CA PHE A 6 -15.70 45.35 -6.73
C PHE A 6 -16.21 43.96 -7.06
N LEU A 7 -15.72 43.37 -8.14
CA LEU A 7 -16.00 41.97 -8.51
C LEU A 7 -15.02 41.07 -7.75
N LEU A 8 -15.50 40.45 -6.67
CA LEU A 8 -14.73 39.42 -5.93
C LEU A 8 -14.68 38.13 -6.77
N LEU A 9 -13.53 37.86 -7.36
CA LEU A 9 -13.22 36.57 -8.01
C LEU A 9 -13.06 35.49 -6.95
N PHE A 10 -14.06 34.63 -6.78
CA PHE A 10 -13.97 33.38 -6.03
C PHE A 10 -13.16 32.39 -6.84
N ILE A 11 -11.87 32.20 -6.51
CA ILE A 11 -11.01 31.14 -7.07
C ILE A 11 -11.33 29.88 -6.29
N PRO A 12 -11.79 28.78 -6.92
CA PRO A 12 -12.07 27.55 -6.22
C PRO A 12 -10.76 26.91 -5.70
N ALA A 13 -10.64 26.79 -4.38
CA ALA A 13 -9.49 26.23 -3.65
C ALA A 13 -9.27 24.72 -3.87
N THR A 14 -10.14 24.05 -4.65
CA THR A 14 -10.10 22.60 -4.85
C THR A 14 -8.85 22.10 -5.60
N GLY A 15 -8.27 22.92 -6.48
CA GLY A 15 -7.09 22.52 -7.25
C GLY A 15 -5.78 22.47 -6.45
N LEU A 16 -5.68 23.23 -5.34
CA LEU A 16 -4.49 23.26 -4.50
C LEU A 16 -4.42 22.04 -3.57
N ALA A 17 -5.57 21.60 -3.01
CA ALA A 17 -5.63 20.42 -2.13
C ALA A 17 -5.26 19.13 -2.87
N GLN A 18 -5.70 18.96 -4.11
CA GLN A 18 -5.38 17.77 -4.91
C GLN A 18 -3.91 17.72 -5.32
N ARG A 19 -3.30 18.87 -5.66
CA ARG A 19 -1.86 18.97 -5.94
C ARG A 19 -1.02 18.63 -4.72
N THR A 20 -1.47 18.99 -3.53
CA THR A 20 -0.78 18.70 -2.27
C THR A 20 -0.78 17.19 -1.96
N ALA A 21 -1.90 16.49 -2.10
CA ALA A 21 -1.99 15.05 -1.88
C ALA A 21 -1.08 14.27 -2.85
N GLN A 22 -1.07 14.64 -4.13
CA GLN A 22 -0.20 14.03 -5.13
C GLN A 22 1.28 14.34 -4.87
N GLY A 23 1.60 15.56 -4.45
CA GLY A 23 2.96 15.93 -4.04
C GLY A 23 3.46 15.13 -2.85
N GLU A 24 2.60 14.88 -1.86
CA GLU A 24 2.94 14.04 -0.70
C GLU A 24 3.13 12.58 -1.09
N LEU A 25 2.30 12.02 -1.98
CA LEU A 25 2.50 10.66 -2.52
C LEU A 25 3.83 10.51 -3.23
N GLN A 26 4.21 11.49 -4.07
CA GLN A 26 5.49 11.49 -4.77
C GLN A 26 6.67 11.62 -3.80
N ALA A 27 6.53 12.43 -2.75
CA ALA A 27 7.54 12.55 -1.71
C ALA A 27 7.70 11.25 -0.93
N ALA A 28 6.59 10.59 -0.55
CA ALA A 28 6.59 9.28 0.10
C ALA A 28 7.24 8.20 -0.77
N ALA A 29 6.94 8.17 -2.06
CA ALA A 29 7.52 7.23 -3.02
C ALA A 29 9.05 7.30 -3.07
N LYS A 30 9.64 8.49 -2.95
CA LYS A 30 11.11 8.69 -2.95
C LYS A 30 11.81 7.96 -1.81
N HIS A 31 11.15 7.81 -0.65
CA HIS A 31 11.70 7.05 0.47
C HIS A 31 11.78 5.55 0.21
N LEU A 32 10.97 5.04 -0.74
CA LEU A 32 10.93 3.64 -1.11
C LEU A 32 11.75 3.33 -2.37
N ALA A 33 12.11 4.37 -3.14
CA ALA A 33 12.87 4.23 -4.37
C ALA A 33 14.36 4.02 -4.08
N ASN A 34 14.82 2.77 -4.18
CA ASN A 34 16.24 2.42 -4.07
C ASN A 34 16.58 1.40 -5.17
N PRO A 35 17.60 1.64 -6.02
CA PRO A 35 17.97 0.75 -7.10
C PRO A 35 18.44 -0.63 -6.63
N ASP A 36 18.98 -0.73 -5.42
CA ASP A 36 19.37 -2.01 -4.82
C ASP A 36 18.21 -2.74 -4.15
N GLY A 37 17.15 -2.02 -3.79
CA GLY A 37 15.97 -2.47 -3.10
C GLY A 37 15.78 -1.83 -1.72
N THR A 38 14.54 -1.79 -1.28
CA THR A 38 14.12 -1.26 0.03
C THR A 38 13.47 -2.37 0.84
N ARG A 39 13.92 -2.54 2.08
CA ARG A 39 13.27 -3.38 3.09
C ARG A 39 12.42 -2.50 4.00
N ILE A 40 11.20 -2.93 4.23
CA ILE A 40 10.24 -2.32 5.13
C ILE A 40 9.85 -3.37 6.16
N ASP A 41 10.09 -3.09 7.42
CA ASP A 41 9.60 -3.90 8.54
C ASP A 41 8.32 -3.24 9.05
N PHE A 42 7.29 -4.05 9.36
CA PHE A 42 5.99 -3.55 9.76
C PHE A 42 5.29 -4.46 10.76
N GLN A 43 4.25 -3.94 11.37
CA GLN A 43 3.26 -4.68 12.14
C GLN A 43 1.90 -4.45 11.49
N ALA A 44 1.05 -5.50 11.48
CA ALA A 44 -0.29 -5.38 10.92
C ALA A 44 -1.31 -6.16 11.77
N GLU A 45 -2.54 -5.67 11.72
CA GLU A 45 -3.72 -6.30 12.30
C GLU A 45 -4.92 -6.12 11.38
N THR A 46 -5.88 -7.03 11.48
CA THR A 46 -7.17 -6.91 10.81
C THR A 46 -8.25 -6.68 11.87
N ILE A 47 -9.03 -5.63 11.69
CA ILE A 47 -10.14 -5.26 12.58
C ILE A 47 -11.43 -5.59 11.85
N ALA A 48 -12.24 -6.48 12.45
CA ALA A 48 -13.54 -6.85 11.90
C ALA A 48 -14.52 -5.66 11.94
N PRO A 49 -15.54 -5.62 11.06
CA PRO A 49 -16.54 -4.56 11.07
C PRO A 49 -17.33 -4.57 12.38
N ASN A 50 -17.81 -3.39 12.80
CA ASN A 50 -18.64 -3.19 13.99
C ASN A 50 -17.98 -3.66 15.31
N ASP A 51 -16.66 -3.53 15.43
CA ASP A 51 -15.88 -3.91 16.62
C ASP A 51 -16.06 -5.38 17.05
N MET A 52 -16.40 -6.28 16.11
CA MET A 52 -16.54 -7.71 16.36
C MET A 52 -15.22 -8.43 16.66
N GLY A 53 -14.14 -7.67 16.86
CA GLY A 53 -12.83 -8.17 17.24
C GLY A 53 -11.73 -7.79 16.25
N SER A 54 -10.50 -8.07 16.65
CA SER A 54 -9.33 -7.89 15.80
C SER A 54 -8.45 -9.14 15.79
N SER A 55 -7.68 -9.34 14.70
CA SER A 55 -6.61 -10.34 14.70
C SER A 55 -5.50 -9.91 15.65
N PRO A 56 -4.68 -10.85 16.15
CA PRO A 56 -3.45 -10.49 16.86
C PRO A 56 -2.54 -9.62 15.99
N LEU A 57 -1.92 -8.61 16.61
CA LEU A 57 -0.89 -7.80 15.97
C LEU A 57 0.30 -8.70 15.58
N SER A 58 0.59 -8.77 14.32
CA SER A 58 1.66 -9.62 13.78
C SER A 58 2.71 -8.80 13.07
N SER A 59 3.97 -9.24 13.14
CA SER A 59 5.09 -8.58 12.46
C SER A 59 5.34 -9.20 11.09
N GLY A 60 5.77 -8.37 10.14
CA GLY A 60 6.12 -8.79 8.81
C GLY A 60 7.24 -7.96 8.21
N SER A 61 7.68 -8.37 7.04
CA SER A 61 8.64 -7.60 6.25
C SER A 61 8.26 -7.60 4.77
N LEU A 62 8.55 -6.49 4.11
CA LEU A 62 8.33 -6.27 2.70
C LEU A 62 9.64 -5.82 2.06
N ILE A 63 10.07 -6.49 1.00
CA ILE A 63 11.20 -6.07 0.17
C ILE A 63 10.63 -5.56 -1.15
N LEU A 64 10.99 -4.33 -1.50
CA LEU A 64 10.60 -3.67 -2.75
C LEU A 64 11.83 -3.48 -3.63
N LYS A 65 11.69 -3.69 -4.93
CA LYS A 65 12.66 -3.29 -5.95
C LYS A 65 11.92 -3.04 -7.27
N ASP A 66 12.01 -1.84 -7.78
CA ASP A 66 11.23 -1.41 -8.94
C ASP A 66 9.71 -1.68 -8.71
N ASN A 67 9.08 -2.47 -9.58
CA ASN A 67 7.69 -2.89 -9.44
C ASN A 67 7.52 -4.25 -8.74
N GLN A 68 8.61 -4.89 -8.31
CA GLN A 68 8.62 -6.20 -7.67
C GLN A 68 8.46 -6.07 -6.16
N PHE A 69 7.85 -7.06 -5.53
CA PHE A 69 7.89 -7.15 -4.08
C PHE A 69 7.97 -8.60 -3.60
N ARG A 70 8.52 -8.76 -2.40
CA ARG A 70 8.42 -9.96 -1.57
C ARG A 70 7.91 -9.56 -0.20
N LEU A 71 6.75 -10.08 0.16
CA LEU A 71 6.13 -9.96 1.47
C LEU A 71 6.40 -11.25 2.26
N SER A 72 6.75 -11.14 3.53
CA SER A 72 6.77 -12.24 4.51
C SER A 72 5.97 -11.80 5.71
N PHE A 73 4.90 -12.54 6.04
CA PHE A 73 3.98 -12.22 7.13
C PHE A 73 3.36 -13.49 7.72
N GLY A 74 3.70 -13.81 8.97
CA GLY A 74 3.31 -15.08 9.59
C GLY A 74 3.82 -16.28 8.79
N SER A 75 2.90 -17.21 8.45
CA SER A 75 3.19 -18.38 7.59
C SER A 75 3.26 -18.02 6.09
N ILE A 76 2.89 -16.80 5.72
CA ILE A 76 2.70 -16.38 4.35
C ILE A 76 3.96 -15.79 3.75
N THR A 77 4.29 -16.19 2.54
CA THR A 77 5.22 -15.49 1.66
C THR A 77 4.52 -15.18 0.34
N ALA A 78 4.36 -13.89 0.02
CA ALA A 78 3.82 -13.46 -1.27
C ALA A 78 4.90 -12.76 -2.09
N VAL A 79 4.99 -13.08 -3.37
CA VAL A 79 5.98 -12.53 -4.29
C VAL A 79 5.31 -12.10 -5.57
N PHE A 80 5.52 -10.83 -5.93
CA PHE A 80 5.07 -10.27 -7.19
C PHE A 80 6.27 -10.01 -8.12
N ASP A 81 6.19 -10.50 -9.36
CA ASP A 81 7.29 -10.42 -10.34
C ASP A 81 7.48 -9.03 -10.98
N GLY A 82 6.67 -8.06 -10.58
CA GLY A 82 6.69 -6.69 -11.12
C GLY A 82 5.92 -6.53 -12.44
N LYS A 83 5.41 -7.63 -13.02
CA LYS A 83 4.72 -7.64 -14.32
C LYS A 83 3.27 -8.07 -14.16
N LYS A 84 3.03 -9.36 -13.97
CA LYS A 84 1.68 -9.94 -13.94
C LYS A 84 1.51 -11.10 -12.97
N THR A 85 2.57 -11.71 -12.45
CA THR A 85 2.46 -12.94 -11.67
C THR A 85 2.64 -12.68 -10.20
N LEU A 86 1.67 -13.07 -9.41
CA LEU A 86 1.73 -13.18 -7.96
C LEU A 86 1.87 -14.65 -7.59
N SER A 87 2.89 -14.99 -6.83
CA SER A 87 3.07 -16.30 -6.21
C SER A 87 2.87 -16.14 -4.70
N TYR A 88 2.02 -16.97 -4.12
CA TYR A 88 1.64 -16.93 -2.72
C TYR A 88 1.86 -18.31 -2.10
N TYR A 89 2.78 -18.42 -1.16
CA TYR A 89 3.07 -19.63 -0.42
C TYR A 89 2.55 -19.54 1.00
N ASP A 90 1.77 -20.51 1.42
CA ASP A 90 1.37 -20.68 2.83
C ASP A 90 2.09 -21.89 3.43
N ALA A 91 2.97 -21.61 4.39
CA ALA A 91 3.73 -22.67 5.05
C ALA A 91 2.88 -23.52 6.00
N SER A 92 1.73 -23.05 6.48
CA SER A 92 0.84 -23.82 7.34
C SER A 92 0.07 -24.92 6.58
N GLU A 93 -0.25 -24.66 5.32
CA GLU A 93 -0.97 -25.58 4.45
C GLU A 93 -0.04 -26.27 3.44
N ASN A 94 1.22 -25.83 3.35
CA ASN A 94 2.20 -26.23 2.35
C ASN A 94 1.65 -26.09 0.90
N THR A 95 0.97 -24.97 0.63
CA THR A 95 0.38 -24.67 -0.69
C THR A 95 1.10 -23.52 -1.37
N LEU A 96 1.27 -23.58 -2.68
CA LEU A 96 1.81 -22.53 -3.53
C LEU A 96 0.78 -22.15 -4.59
N ASN A 97 0.16 -21.00 -4.43
CA ASN A 97 -0.80 -20.43 -5.37
C ASN A 97 -0.12 -19.47 -6.33
N ILE A 98 -0.40 -19.59 -7.62
CA ILE A 98 0.12 -18.72 -8.66
C ILE A 98 -1.07 -18.10 -9.40
N SER A 99 -1.13 -16.76 -9.42
CA SER A 99 -2.25 -16.02 -9.99
C SER A 99 -1.82 -14.78 -10.78
N HIS A 100 -2.77 -14.18 -11.47
CA HIS A 100 -2.63 -12.91 -12.19
C HIS A 100 -3.50 -11.84 -11.54
N PRO A 101 -3.03 -11.21 -10.45
CA PRO A 101 -3.83 -10.31 -9.64
C PRO A 101 -4.17 -9.01 -10.36
N THR A 102 -5.32 -8.45 -10.03
CA THR A 102 -5.68 -7.08 -10.31
C THR A 102 -4.84 -6.11 -9.45
N ASN A 103 -4.85 -4.82 -9.81
CA ASN A 103 -4.20 -3.80 -8.98
C ASN A 103 -4.84 -3.67 -7.58
N ALA A 104 -6.14 -3.97 -7.44
CA ALA A 104 -6.83 -3.95 -6.16
C ALA A 104 -6.35 -5.08 -5.25
N GLU A 105 -6.26 -6.30 -5.76
CA GLU A 105 -5.73 -7.45 -5.01
C GLU A 105 -4.28 -7.22 -4.59
N LEU A 106 -3.45 -6.64 -5.47
CA LEU A 106 -2.08 -6.26 -5.10
C LEU A 106 -2.07 -5.20 -3.99
N ALA A 107 -2.98 -4.22 -4.00
CA ALA A 107 -3.07 -3.19 -2.98
C ALA A 107 -3.53 -3.76 -1.63
N MET A 108 -4.40 -4.78 -1.62
CA MET A 108 -4.80 -5.48 -0.39
C MET A 108 -3.63 -6.24 0.24
N ILE A 109 -2.74 -6.82 -0.57
CA ILE A 109 -1.55 -7.54 -0.09
C ILE A 109 -0.46 -6.55 0.34
N ASN A 110 -0.26 -5.49 -0.44
CA ASN A 110 0.76 -4.48 -0.22
C ASN A 110 0.21 -3.08 -0.53
N PRO A 111 -0.35 -2.36 0.47
CA PRO A 111 -0.91 -1.02 0.25
C PRO A 111 0.13 -0.01 -0.24
N LEU A 112 1.42 -0.21 0.04
CA LEU A 112 2.50 0.66 -0.42
C LEU A 112 2.81 0.51 -1.92
N ILE A 113 2.25 -0.51 -2.59
CA ILE A 113 2.43 -0.69 -4.04
C ILE A 113 1.87 0.50 -4.84
N ILE A 114 0.93 1.23 -4.28
CA ILE A 114 0.37 2.45 -4.87
C ILE A 114 1.45 3.52 -5.05
N LEU A 115 2.45 3.56 -4.16
CA LEU A 115 3.57 4.49 -4.24
C LEU A 115 4.56 4.15 -5.35
N THR A 116 4.62 2.88 -5.77
CA THR A 116 5.56 2.39 -6.80
C THR A 116 4.87 2.17 -8.15
N ARG A 117 3.54 2.09 -8.16
CA ARG A 117 2.71 1.93 -9.36
C ARG A 117 1.81 3.15 -9.55
N SER A 118 1.11 3.21 -10.65
CA SER A 118 0.24 4.36 -10.95
C SER A 118 -0.93 4.49 -9.96
N GLU A 119 -1.08 5.68 -9.39
CA GLU A 119 -2.27 6.10 -8.64
C GLU A 119 -3.49 6.37 -9.54
N ALA A 120 -3.38 6.14 -10.86
CA ALA A 120 -4.40 6.51 -11.85
C ALA A 120 -5.79 5.93 -11.57
N GLY A 121 -5.87 4.78 -10.87
CA GLY A 121 -7.12 4.14 -10.45
C GLY A 121 -7.81 4.76 -9.24
N TYR A 122 -7.20 5.77 -8.60
CA TYR A 122 -7.69 6.37 -7.35
C TYR A 122 -7.92 7.88 -7.49
N ARG A 123 -8.89 8.40 -6.73
CA ARG A 123 -8.99 9.82 -6.39
C ARG A 123 -8.22 10.03 -5.11
N THR A 124 -7.38 11.06 -5.07
CA THR A 124 -6.53 11.37 -3.93
C THR A 124 -6.99 12.66 -3.24
N ALA A 125 -6.94 12.70 -1.92
CA ALA A 125 -7.24 13.87 -1.12
C ALA A 125 -6.40 13.88 0.16
N MET A 126 -6.07 15.07 0.68
CA MET A 126 -5.56 15.19 2.05
C MET A 126 -6.72 14.99 3.01
N LEU A 127 -6.53 14.13 3.99
CA LEU A 127 -7.45 13.92 5.11
C LEU A 127 -6.98 14.70 6.35
N PRO A 128 -7.83 14.86 7.38
CA PRO A 128 -7.41 15.47 8.64
C PRO A 128 -6.17 14.78 9.20
N PRO A 129 -5.15 15.54 9.62
CA PRO A 129 -3.90 14.99 10.14
C PRO A 129 -4.14 14.27 11.48
N THR A 130 -3.33 13.26 11.77
CA THR A 130 -3.38 12.51 13.03
C THR A 130 -2.01 12.51 13.69
N LYS A 131 -1.91 12.99 14.96
CA LYS A 131 -0.72 12.86 15.82
C LYS A 131 0.64 13.20 15.16
N GLY A 132 0.71 14.31 14.40
CA GLY A 132 1.95 14.74 13.73
C GLY A 132 2.23 14.05 12.40
N GLU A 133 1.27 13.29 11.88
CA GLU A 133 1.31 12.67 10.57
C GLU A 133 0.34 13.37 9.63
N LYS A 134 0.71 13.45 8.36
CA LYS A 134 -0.21 13.76 7.27
C LYS A 134 -0.88 12.47 6.82
N VAL A 135 -2.15 12.56 6.47
CA VAL A 135 -2.93 11.41 5.98
C VAL A 135 -3.40 11.69 4.57
N ILE A 136 -3.09 10.77 3.66
CA ILE A 136 -3.48 10.83 2.26
C ILE A 136 -4.54 9.77 2.02
N GLY A 137 -5.76 10.19 1.69
CA GLY A 137 -6.86 9.32 1.32
C GLY A 137 -6.82 8.98 -0.16
N LEU A 138 -6.97 7.69 -0.48
CA LEU A 138 -7.08 7.17 -1.83
C LEU A 138 -8.41 6.40 -1.94
N THR A 139 -9.33 6.92 -2.74
CA THR A 139 -10.62 6.29 -3.00
C THR A 139 -10.62 5.70 -4.40
N PRO A 140 -10.90 4.40 -4.58
CA PRO A 140 -10.99 3.79 -5.90
C PRO A 140 -11.98 4.53 -6.80
N LYS A 141 -11.64 4.70 -8.09
CA LYS A 141 -12.56 5.29 -9.09
C LYS A 141 -13.64 4.32 -9.54
N THR A 142 -13.38 3.02 -9.43
CA THR A 142 -14.29 1.91 -9.72
C THR A 142 -14.35 0.98 -8.52
N ALA A 143 -15.53 0.45 -8.21
CA ALA A 143 -15.71 -0.54 -7.15
C ALA A 143 -14.79 -1.75 -7.37
N ASN A 144 -14.07 -2.16 -6.33
CA ASN A 144 -13.07 -3.22 -6.38
C ASN A 144 -12.87 -3.92 -5.02
N GLY A 145 -13.86 -3.83 -4.12
CA GLY A 145 -13.81 -4.37 -2.76
C GLY A 145 -13.12 -3.46 -1.74
N ILE A 146 -12.37 -2.44 -2.20
CA ILE A 146 -11.74 -1.44 -1.33
C ILE A 146 -12.62 -0.19 -1.28
N LYS A 147 -13.02 0.22 -0.09
CA LYS A 147 -13.74 1.48 0.13
C LYS A 147 -12.77 2.67 0.14
N GLN A 148 -11.65 2.55 0.86
CA GLN A 148 -10.65 3.60 1.00
C GLN A 148 -9.30 3.02 1.43
N ILE A 149 -8.22 3.65 0.99
CA ILE A 149 -6.88 3.47 1.55
C ILE A 149 -6.44 4.79 2.15
N GLU A 150 -5.93 4.77 3.37
CA GLU A 150 -5.32 5.90 4.06
C GLU A 150 -3.83 5.63 4.21
N LEU A 151 -3.00 6.44 3.56
CA LEU A 151 -1.55 6.38 3.72
C LEU A 151 -1.14 7.44 4.74
N GLN A 152 -0.46 7.02 5.79
CA GLN A 152 0.11 7.88 6.81
C GLN A 152 1.57 8.17 6.48
N VAL A 153 1.95 9.44 6.57
CA VAL A 153 3.33 9.88 6.35
C VAL A 153 3.75 10.87 7.42
N ASP A 154 5.02 10.85 7.82
CA ASP A 154 5.60 11.83 8.75
C ASP A 154 5.42 13.24 8.20
N SER A 155 4.97 14.18 9.03
CA SER A 155 4.67 15.55 8.61
C SER A 155 5.90 16.35 8.17
N ARG A 156 7.11 15.97 8.59
CA ARG A 156 8.36 16.68 8.35
C ARG A 156 9.02 16.31 7.03
N ASP A 157 9.06 15.00 6.72
CA ASP A 157 9.82 14.47 5.58
C ASP A 157 8.99 13.63 4.62
N SER A 158 7.68 13.45 4.88
CA SER A 158 6.76 12.63 4.08
C SER A 158 7.15 11.15 4.01
N ARG A 159 7.96 10.66 4.94
CA ARG A 159 8.31 9.23 5.04
C ARG A 159 7.06 8.44 5.41
N PRO A 160 6.76 7.33 4.72
CA PRO A 160 5.65 6.46 5.08
C PRO A 160 5.80 5.92 6.51
N THR A 161 4.74 6.02 7.31
CA THR A 161 4.68 5.54 8.71
C THR A 161 3.65 4.43 8.88
N GLY A 162 2.65 4.34 7.97
CA GLY A 162 1.63 3.33 8.02
C GLY A 162 0.63 3.44 6.88
N ALA A 163 -0.28 2.49 6.85
CA ALA A 163 -1.42 2.49 5.95
C ALA A 163 -2.63 1.82 6.61
N MET A 164 -3.83 2.28 6.27
CA MET A 164 -5.07 1.61 6.62
C MET A 164 -5.88 1.38 5.35
N ILE A 165 -6.31 0.13 5.12
CA ILE A 165 -7.27 -0.22 4.08
C ILE A 165 -8.60 -0.45 4.76
N THR A 166 -9.64 0.23 4.29
CA THR A 166 -11.03 -0.06 4.66
C THR A 166 -11.69 -0.76 3.49
N LEU A 167 -12.21 -1.97 3.71
CA LEU A 167 -12.97 -2.73 2.73
C LEU A 167 -14.44 -2.28 2.70
N GLU A 168 -15.18 -2.68 1.67
CA GLU A 168 -16.60 -2.31 1.50
C GLU A 168 -17.49 -2.89 2.62
N ASP A 169 -17.14 -4.05 3.18
CA ASP A 169 -17.82 -4.68 4.32
C ASP A 169 -17.53 -4.00 5.67
N GLY A 170 -16.62 -3.02 5.69
CA GLY A 170 -16.18 -2.31 6.89
C GLY A 170 -14.98 -2.92 7.61
N THR A 171 -14.45 -4.05 7.16
CA THR A 171 -13.18 -4.62 7.64
C THR A 171 -12.05 -3.61 7.41
N LYS A 172 -11.16 -3.47 8.40
CA LYS A 172 -9.97 -2.61 8.31
C LYS A 172 -8.70 -3.44 8.42
N ILE A 173 -7.76 -3.21 7.53
CA ILE A 173 -6.40 -3.75 7.61
C ILE A 173 -5.50 -2.58 7.97
N VAL A 174 -4.93 -2.63 9.17
CA VAL A 174 -4.07 -1.56 9.71
C VAL A 174 -2.64 -2.04 9.68
N THR A 175 -1.77 -1.26 9.05
CA THR A 175 -0.35 -1.54 8.94
C THR A 175 0.46 -0.38 9.50
N LYS A 176 1.35 -0.66 10.46
CA LYS A 176 2.30 0.30 11.02
C LYS A 176 3.70 -0.04 10.57
N ILE A 177 4.39 0.88 9.92
CA ILE A 177 5.80 0.71 9.52
C ILE A 177 6.68 0.94 10.74
N THR A 178 7.55 -0.04 11.04
CA THR A 178 8.49 -0.01 12.16
C THR A 178 9.91 0.28 11.71
N GLY A 179 10.23 0.07 10.43
CA GLY A 179 11.54 0.36 9.87
C GLY A 179 11.54 0.44 8.34
N ILE A 180 12.37 1.32 7.78
CA ILE A 180 12.66 1.38 6.35
C ILE A 180 14.18 1.40 6.21
N SER A 181 14.75 0.48 5.46
CA SER A 181 16.18 0.34 5.26
C SER A 181 16.53 -0.05 3.83
N ARG A 182 17.75 0.24 3.41
CA ARG A 182 18.29 -0.24 2.12
C ARG A 182 18.60 -1.73 2.21
N THR A 183 18.40 -2.46 1.11
CA THR A 183 18.76 -3.88 1.03
C THR A 183 19.29 -4.22 -0.36
N LYS A 184 20.11 -5.26 -0.47
CA LYS A 184 20.53 -5.80 -1.77
C LYS A 184 19.57 -6.90 -2.18
N ALA A 185 18.59 -6.54 -3.00
CA ALA A 185 17.59 -7.48 -3.50
C ALA A 185 18.06 -8.13 -4.80
N SER A 186 18.42 -9.41 -4.72
CA SER A 186 18.77 -10.21 -5.90
C SER A 186 17.49 -10.59 -6.69
N PRO A 187 17.57 -10.82 -8.02
CA PRO A 187 16.41 -11.23 -8.83
C PRO A 187 15.73 -12.52 -8.34
N GLY A 188 16.47 -13.43 -7.69
CA GLY A 188 15.94 -14.67 -7.14
C GLY A 188 14.98 -14.47 -5.97
N LEU A 189 15.07 -13.35 -5.26
CA LEU A 189 14.15 -13.02 -4.17
C LEU A 189 12.69 -12.84 -4.63
N PHE A 190 12.50 -12.46 -5.90
CA PHE A 190 11.18 -12.17 -6.47
C PHE A 190 10.63 -13.35 -7.28
N ARG A 191 10.96 -14.56 -6.85
CA ARG A 191 10.44 -15.81 -7.42
C ARG A 191 10.24 -16.83 -6.30
N LEU A 192 9.13 -17.57 -6.35
CA LEU A 192 8.92 -18.79 -5.59
C LEU A 192 8.97 -19.96 -6.59
N MET A 193 9.84 -20.92 -6.35
CA MET A 193 9.97 -22.08 -7.24
C MET A 193 9.57 -23.33 -6.49
N LYS A 194 8.73 -24.18 -7.11
CA LYS A 194 8.27 -25.45 -6.53
C LYS A 194 9.39 -26.29 -5.90
N LYS A 195 10.57 -26.30 -6.54
CA LYS A 195 11.74 -27.05 -6.05
C LYS A 195 12.24 -26.62 -4.66
N ASP A 196 11.94 -25.36 -4.25
CA ASP A 196 12.36 -24.80 -2.96
C ASP A 196 11.42 -25.20 -1.80
N TYR A 197 10.28 -25.88 -2.15
CA TYR A 197 9.22 -26.27 -1.22
C TYR A 197 8.86 -27.77 -1.42
N PRO A 198 9.59 -28.69 -0.77
CA PRO A 198 9.35 -30.14 -0.95
C PRO A 198 7.91 -30.54 -0.57
N GLY A 199 7.25 -31.28 -1.44
CA GLY A 199 5.88 -31.77 -1.21
C GLY A 199 4.80 -30.71 -1.34
N VAL A 200 5.13 -29.50 -1.85
CA VAL A 200 4.15 -28.43 -2.02
C VAL A 200 3.08 -28.78 -3.05
N GLU A 201 1.82 -28.53 -2.71
CA GLU A 201 0.71 -28.51 -3.66
C GLU A 201 0.72 -27.16 -4.41
N VAL A 202 0.55 -27.22 -5.73
CA VAL A 202 0.62 -26.03 -6.60
C VAL A 202 -0.71 -25.81 -7.31
N ASP A 203 -1.34 -24.66 -7.04
CA ASP A 203 -2.54 -24.20 -7.72
C ASP A 203 -2.23 -23.04 -8.64
N VAL A 204 -2.80 -23.03 -9.84
CA VAL A 204 -2.63 -21.97 -10.84
C VAL A 204 -4.00 -21.44 -11.26
N TYR A 205 -4.22 -20.12 -11.13
CA TYR A 205 -5.47 -19.43 -11.43
C TYR A 205 -5.31 -18.39 -12.54
#